data_1fa2500daf809316c4f2a8213273f621
#
_entry.id   1fa2500daf809316c4f2a8213273f621
#
_cell.length_a   1.000
_cell.length_b   1.000
_cell.length_c   1.000
_cell.angle_alpha   90.00
_cell.angle_beta   90.00
_cell.angle_gamma   90.00
#
_symmetry.space_group_name_H-M   'P 1'
#
loop_
_entity.id
_entity.type
_entity.pdbx_description
1 polymer ?
#
loop_
_entity_poly.entity_id
_entity_poly.type
_entity_poly.pdbx_seq_one_letter_code
_entity_poly.pdbx_strand_id
1 'polypeptide(L)'
;MYQPYPTGAQMPEIDGPTVPSQVANAVKVMYAGAAASLLGIVVEIITVNATKSAIEKHSPHLTASQINATQHALISGSIIGGVIAAGLWIFIARSCLGGKNWARITGTILFAICTIDTFGGAIAPVASAVKLWEIVVWLIGLTAVVLLWRRPSTEFFTGA
;
A
#
# COMPACT_ATOMS: atom_id res chain seq x y z
N MET A 1 -4.55 58.16 -33.29
CA MET A 1 -3.25 57.49 -33.10
C MET A 1 -3.50 56.14 -32.45
N TYR A 2 -3.33 55.08 -33.20
CA TYR A 2 -3.55 53.70 -32.68
C TYR A 2 -2.24 53.22 -32.06
N GLN A 3 -2.17 53.00 -30.75
CA GLN A 3 -1.02 52.39 -30.14
C GLN A 3 -1.13 50.88 -30.35
N PRO A 4 -0.17 50.23 -31.03
CA PRO A 4 -0.16 48.79 -31.16
C PRO A 4 0.07 48.18 -29.78
N TYR A 5 -0.73 47.19 -29.41
CA TYR A 5 -0.50 46.35 -28.23
C TYR A 5 0.91 45.74 -28.30
N PRO A 6 1.67 45.70 -27.23
CA PRO A 6 2.98 45.06 -27.24
C PRO A 6 2.78 43.55 -27.45
N THR A 7 3.01 43.13 -28.70
CA THR A 7 3.07 41.74 -29.11
C THR A 7 4.35 41.18 -28.54
N GLY A 8 4.27 40.46 -27.42
CA GLY A 8 5.46 39.81 -26.86
C GLY A 8 5.53 39.70 -25.34
N ALA A 9 4.48 40.10 -24.61
CA ALA A 9 4.37 39.65 -23.25
C ALA A 9 4.05 38.14 -23.28
N GLN A 10 5.11 37.30 -23.17
CA GLN A 10 4.95 35.91 -22.78
C GLN A 10 4.11 35.93 -21.51
N MET A 11 2.86 35.44 -21.60
CA MET A 11 2.08 35.19 -20.38
C MET A 11 2.98 34.33 -19.52
N PRO A 12 3.20 34.68 -18.23
CA PRO A 12 3.91 33.80 -17.34
C PRO A 12 3.18 32.45 -17.43
N GLU A 13 3.90 31.44 -17.85
CA GLU A 13 3.43 30.07 -17.83
C GLU A 13 3.07 29.81 -16.37
N ILE A 14 1.76 29.73 -16.09
CA ILE A 14 1.26 29.42 -14.76
C ILE A 14 1.60 27.95 -14.57
N ASP A 15 2.84 27.69 -14.11
CA ASP A 15 3.21 26.37 -13.62
C ASP A 15 2.15 25.97 -12.60
N GLY A 16 1.34 24.99 -12.96
CA GLY A 16 0.39 24.41 -12.02
C GLY A 16 1.14 23.98 -10.76
N PRO A 17 0.46 23.86 -9.60
CA PRO A 17 1.12 23.59 -8.32
C PRO A 17 2.06 22.39 -8.47
N THR A 18 3.36 22.63 -8.39
CA THR A 18 4.40 21.61 -8.53
C THR A 18 4.26 20.62 -7.37
N VAL A 19 4.11 19.34 -7.69
CA VAL A 19 3.97 18.28 -6.69
C VAL A 19 5.27 18.23 -5.85
N PRO A 20 5.21 18.44 -4.52
CA PRO A 20 6.40 18.37 -3.66
C PRO A 20 7.11 17.02 -3.79
N SER A 21 8.44 17.03 -3.71
CA SER A 21 9.25 15.82 -3.82
C SER A 21 8.87 14.74 -2.81
N GLN A 22 8.42 15.11 -1.62
CA GLN A 22 7.93 14.20 -0.59
C GLN A 22 6.67 13.44 -1.03
N VAL A 23 5.72 14.13 -1.66
CA VAL A 23 4.50 13.50 -2.21
C VAL A 23 4.87 12.59 -3.38
N ALA A 24 5.74 13.06 -4.29
CA ALA A 24 6.21 12.24 -5.40
C ALA A 24 6.95 10.97 -4.91
N ASN A 25 7.78 11.07 -3.87
CA ASN A 25 8.46 9.93 -3.28
C ASN A 25 7.47 8.99 -2.55
N ALA A 26 6.49 9.53 -1.80
CA ALA A 26 5.45 8.72 -1.20
C ALA A 26 4.69 7.90 -2.24
N VAL A 27 4.35 8.50 -3.37
CA VAL A 27 3.67 7.83 -4.49
C VAL A 27 4.53 6.71 -5.09
N LYS A 28 5.84 6.93 -5.27
CA LYS A 28 6.76 5.86 -5.71
C LYS A 28 6.79 4.69 -4.73
N VAL A 29 6.84 4.99 -3.43
CA VAL A 29 6.79 3.99 -2.37
C VAL A 29 5.45 3.24 -2.38
N MET A 30 4.33 3.92 -2.64
CA MET A 30 3.02 3.28 -2.80
C MET A 30 2.97 2.34 -4.01
N TYR A 31 3.56 2.70 -5.15
CA TYR A 31 3.67 1.79 -6.29
C TYR A 31 4.54 0.57 -5.97
N ALA A 32 5.63 0.76 -5.22
CA ALA A 32 6.41 -0.37 -4.71
C ALA A 32 5.58 -1.25 -3.76
N GLY A 33 4.70 -0.66 -2.93
CA GLY A 33 3.73 -1.38 -2.10
C GLY A 33 2.74 -2.22 -2.91
N ALA A 34 2.22 -1.68 -4.03
CA ALA A 34 1.36 -2.43 -4.93
C ALA A 34 2.09 -3.64 -5.54
N ALA A 35 3.32 -3.45 -6.02
CA ALA A 35 4.14 -4.54 -6.54
C ALA A 35 4.46 -5.58 -5.46
N ALA A 36 4.80 -5.15 -4.26
CA ALA A 36 5.07 -6.02 -3.12
C ALA A 36 3.82 -6.82 -2.70
N SER A 37 2.62 -6.24 -2.75
CA SER A 37 1.37 -6.97 -2.48
C SER A 37 1.15 -8.12 -3.47
N LEU A 38 1.43 -7.91 -4.76
CA LEU A 38 1.36 -8.98 -5.77
C LEU A 38 2.46 -10.04 -5.61
N LEU A 39 3.68 -9.61 -5.26
CA LEU A 39 4.78 -10.54 -4.96
C LEU A 39 4.48 -11.38 -3.71
N GLY A 40 3.76 -10.85 -2.73
CA GLY A 40 3.30 -11.60 -1.57
C GLY A 40 2.47 -12.82 -1.92
N ILE A 41 1.61 -12.72 -2.95
CA ILE A 41 0.85 -13.87 -3.47
C ILE A 41 1.79 -14.96 -3.99
N VAL A 42 2.86 -14.57 -4.69
CA VAL A 42 3.87 -15.52 -5.19
C VAL A 42 4.60 -16.20 -4.02
N VAL A 43 4.98 -15.43 -2.99
CA VAL A 43 5.62 -15.97 -1.78
C VAL A 43 4.72 -17.02 -1.13
N GLU A 44 3.42 -16.75 -1.02
CA GLU A 44 2.47 -17.68 -0.41
C GLU A 44 2.30 -18.96 -1.23
N ILE A 45 2.20 -18.85 -2.55
CA ILE A 45 2.12 -20.02 -3.44
C ILE A 45 3.37 -20.89 -3.32
N ILE A 46 4.55 -20.28 -3.28
CA ILE A 46 5.83 -21.04 -3.16
C ILE A 46 5.94 -21.71 -1.78
N THR A 47 5.41 -21.08 -0.73
CA THR A 47 5.50 -21.57 0.65
C THR A 47 4.29 -22.38 1.11
N VAL A 48 3.42 -22.79 0.19
CA VAL A 48 2.17 -23.51 0.48
C VAL A 48 2.35 -24.75 1.37
N ASN A 49 3.39 -25.54 1.14
CA ASN A 49 3.68 -26.72 1.95
C ASN A 49 4.17 -26.35 3.35
N ALA A 50 4.95 -25.27 3.49
CA ALA A 50 5.39 -24.79 4.78
C ALA A 50 4.22 -24.23 5.62
N THR A 51 3.25 -23.57 4.97
CA THR A 51 2.00 -23.12 5.60
C THR A 51 1.18 -24.31 6.09
N LYS A 52 1.05 -25.37 5.28
CA LYS A 52 0.39 -26.62 5.70
C LYS A 52 1.03 -27.22 6.95
N SER A 53 2.35 -27.36 6.96
CA SER A 53 3.09 -27.86 8.12
C SER A 53 2.94 -26.95 9.36
N ALA A 54 2.81 -25.63 9.17
CA ALA A 54 2.56 -24.71 10.26
C ALA A 54 1.14 -24.91 10.84
N ILE A 55 0.13 -25.15 10.02
CA ILE A 55 -1.25 -25.46 10.45
C ILE A 55 -1.27 -26.76 11.25
N GLU A 56 -0.64 -27.82 10.74
CA GLU A 56 -0.56 -29.14 11.41
C GLU A 56 0.09 -29.02 12.79
N LYS A 57 1.17 -28.25 12.89
CA LYS A 57 1.89 -28.04 14.15
C LYS A 57 1.09 -27.22 15.17
N HIS A 58 0.36 -26.20 14.72
CA HIS A 58 -0.43 -25.32 15.59
C HIS A 58 -1.76 -25.94 16.04
N SER A 59 -2.30 -26.84 15.24
CA SER A 59 -3.63 -27.41 15.44
C SER A 59 -3.62 -28.93 15.20
N PRO A 60 -2.94 -29.70 16.05
CA PRO A 60 -2.76 -31.15 15.85
C PRO A 60 -4.06 -31.97 15.99
N HIS A 61 -5.14 -31.35 16.46
CA HIS A 61 -6.46 -31.97 16.58
C HIS A 61 -7.31 -31.87 15.31
N LEU A 62 -6.87 -31.14 14.29
CA LEU A 62 -7.58 -31.00 13.04
C LEU A 62 -7.42 -32.26 12.17
N THR A 63 -8.49 -32.66 11.50
CA THR A 63 -8.44 -33.70 10.48
C THR A 63 -7.72 -33.21 9.21
N ALA A 64 -7.22 -34.12 8.40
CA ALA A 64 -6.58 -33.79 7.12
C ALA A 64 -7.47 -32.94 6.19
N SER A 65 -8.79 -33.21 6.20
CA SER A 65 -9.74 -32.41 5.42
C SER A 65 -9.88 -30.98 5.94
N GLN A 66 -9.90 -30.77 7.26
CA GLN A 66 -9.94 -29.46 7.88
C GLN A 66 -8.66 -28.67 7.66
N ILE A 67 -7.50 -29.33 7.72
CA ILE A 67 -6.20 -28.71 7.40
C ILE A 67 -6.18 -28.22 5.96
N ASN A 68 -6.60 -29.06 5.01
CA ASN A 68 -6.67 -28.66 3.59
C ASN A 68 -7.67 -27.51 3.38
N ALA A 69 -8.85 -27.55 4.00
CA ALA A 69 -9.83 -26.46 3.91
C ALA A 69 -9.28 -25.14 4.45
N THR A 70 -8.60 -25.16 5.61
CA THR A 70 -7.94 -23.98 6.21
C THR A 70 -6.87 -23.44 5.28
N GLN A 71 -6.02 -24.30 4.73
CA GLN A 71 -4.97 -23.91 3.79
C GLN A 71 -5.56 -23.24 2.54
N HIS A 72 -6.60 -23.83 1.94
CA HIS A 72 -7.27 -23.24 0.77
C HIS A 72 -7.90 -21.89 1.09
N ALA A 73 -8.51 -21.74 2.27
CA ALA A 73 -9.09 -20.48 2.71
C ALA A 73 -8.03 -19.38 2.86
N LEU A 74 -6.88 -19.70 3.47
CA LEU A 74 -5.74 -18.77 3.62
C LEU A 74 -5.21 -18.33 2.25
N ILE A 75 -4.92 -19.27 1.34
CA ILE A 75 -4.40 -18.96 0.00
C ILE A 75 -5.39 -18.15 -0.81
N SER A 76 -6.67 -18.53 -0.82
CA SER A 76 -7.70 -17.80 -1.56
C SER A 76 -7.89 -16.39 -1.01
N GLY A 77 -7.86 -16.26 0.33
CA GLY A 77 -7.95 -14.97 1.02
C GLY A 77 -6.80 -14.06 0.68
N SER A 78 -5.57 -14.57 0.64
CA SER A 78 -4.39 -13.78 0.32
C SER A 78 -4.33 -13.37 -1.15
N ILE A 79 -4.76 -14.23 -2.09
CA ILE A 79 -4.86 -13.86 -3.51
C ILE A 79 -5.85 -12.71 -3.69
N ILE A 80 -7.05 -12.85 -3.16
CA ILE A 80 -8.10 -11.82 -3.26
C ILE A 80 -7.65 -10.54 -2.54
N GLY A 81 -7.17 -10.67 -1.31
CA GLY A 81 -6.68 -9.56 -0.50
C GLY A 81 -5.49 -8.84 -1.14
N GLY A 82 -4.52 -9.58 -1.68
CA GLY A 82 -3.35 -9.03 -2.36
C GLY A 82 -3.69 -8.23 -3.62
N VAL A 83 -4.65 -8.72 -4.43
CA VAL A 83 -5.13 -8.00 -5.61
C VAL A 83 -5.87 -6.72 -5.21
N ILE A 84 -6.76 -6.80 -4.22
CA ILE A 84 -7.48 -5.63 -3.68
C ILE A 84 -6.48 -4.62 -3.10
N ALA A 85 -5.51 -5.07 -2.31
CA ALA A 85 -4.48 -4.21 -1.73
C ALA A 85 -3.66 -3.49 -2.81
N ALA A 86 -3.22 -4.20 -3.86
CA ALA A 86 -2.51 -3.60 -4.98
C ALA A 86 -3.36 -2.52 -5.68
N GLY A 87 -4.64 -2.78 -5.90
CA GLY A 87 -5.59 -1.80 -6.46
C GLY A 87 -5.74 -0.56 -5.57
N LEU A 88 -5.87 -0.74 -4.26
CA LEU A 88 -5.97 0.34 -3.28
C LEU A 88 -4.68 1.17 -3.23
N TRP A 89 -3.51 0.55 -3.26
CA TRP A 89 -2.23 1.26 -3.32
C TRP A 89 -2.17 2.20 -4.53
N ILE A 90 -2.51 1.69 -5.73
CA ILE A 90 -2.49 2.47 -6.97
C ILE A 90 -3.54 3.60 -6.93
N PHE A 91 -4.74 3.31 -6.45
CA PHE A 91 -5.84 4.27 -6.37
C PHE A 91 -5.50 5.44 -5.43
N ILE A 92 -4.97 5.14 -4.24
CA ILE A 92 -4.57 6.16 -3.26
C ILE A 92 -3.36 6.95 -3.78
N ALA A 93 -2.36 6.29 -4.38
CA ALA A 93 -1.20 6.94 -4.97
C ALA A 93 -1.60 8.00 -6.01
N ARG A 94 -2.50 7.65 -6.93
CA ARG A 94 -3.01 8.58 -7.95
C ARG A 94 -3.81 9.73 -7.34
N SER A 95 -4.60 9.44 -6.31
CA SER A 95 -5.40 10.46 -5.61
C SER A 95 -4.51 11.44 -4.83
N CYS A 96 -3.39 10.98 -4.27
CA CYS A 96 -2.40 11.83 -3.61
C CYS A 96 -1.67 12.75 -4.61
N LEU A 97 -1.36 12.29 -5.83
CA LEU A 97 -0.81 13.14 -6.88
C LEU A 97 -1.77 14.29 -7.26
N GLY A 98 -3.07 14.05 -7.19
CA GLY A 98 -4.09 15.09 -7.41
C GLY A 98 -4.31 16.03 -6.22
N GLY A 99 -3.46 16.02 -5.19
CA GLY A 99 -3.58 16.90 -4.02
C GLY A 99 -4.81 16.64 -3.15
N LYS A 100 -5.44 15.48 -3.26
CA LYS A 100 -6.68 15.17 -2.55
C LYS A 100 -6.39 14.79 -1.10
N ASN A 101 -6.71 15.68 -0.14
CA ASN A 101 -6.47 15.46 1.28
C ASN A 101 -7.17 14.19 1.83
N TRP A 102 -8.37 13.84 1.31
CA TRP A 102 -9.05 12.61 1.72
C TRP A 102 -8.22 11.35 1.46
N ALA A 103 -7.42 11.33 0.37
CA ALA A 103 -6.59 10.18 0.02
C ALA A 103 -5.49 9.93 1.07
N ARG A 104 -4.88 11.00 1.60
CA ARG A 104 -3.91 10.93 2.70
C ARG A 104 -4.54 10.35 3.96
N ILE A 105 -5.74 10.83 4.32
CA ILE A 105 -6.47 10.36 5.51
C ILE A 105 -6.86 8.89 5.34
N THR A 106 -7.47 8.53 4.21
CA THR A 106 -7.88 7.15 3.90
C THR A 106 -6.68 6.21 3.89
N GLY A 107 -5.55 6.60 3.27
CA GLY A 107 -4.33 5.81 3.28
C GLY A 107 -3.79 5.56 4.70
N THR A 108 -3.87 6.56 5.57
CA THR A 108 -3.47 6.42 6.98
C THR A 108 -4.40 5.48 7.75
N ILE A 109 -5.72 5.56 7.53
CA ILE A 109 -6.70 4.65 8.15
C ILE A 109 -6.46 3.21 7.69
N LEU A 110 -6.26 2.99 6.39
CA LEU A 110 -5.95 1.66 5.86
C LEU A 110 -4.64 1.12 6.42
N PHE A 111 -3.61 1.97 6.57
CA PHE A 111 -2.36 1.57 7.21
C PHE A 111 -2.54 1.19 8.67
N ALA A 112 -3.39 1.91 9.43
CA ALA A 112 -3.71 1.55 10.81
C ALA A 112 -4.43 0.19 10.90
N ILE A 113 -5.36 -0.09 9.98
CA ILE A 113 -6.03 -1.40 9.88
C ILE A 113 -5.00 -2.49 9.57
N CYS A 114 -4.14 -2.29 8.56
CA CYS A 114 -3.06 -3.23 8.23
C CYS A 114 -2.10 -3.46 9.41
N THR A 115 -1.84 -2.43 10.24
CA THR A 115 -1.01 -2.57 11.44
C THR A 115 -1.66 -3.51 12.45
N ILE A 116 -2.96 -3.36 12.68
CA ILE A 116 -3.71 -4.25 13.57
C ILE A 116 -3.70 -5.69 13.03
N ASP A 117 -3.87 -5.87 11.72
CA ASP A 117 -3.85 -7.17 11.07
C ASP A 117 -2.47 -7.84 11.18
N THR A 118 -1.39 -7.13 10.81
CA THR A 118 -0.01 -7.65 10.84
C THR A 118 0.42 -8.07 12.25
N PHE A 119 0.11 -7.27 13.27
CA PHE A 119 0.53 -7.57 14.65
C PHE A 119 -0.52 -8.36 15.43
N GLY A 120 -1.81 -8.18 15.16
CA GLY A 120 -2.90 -8.97 15.74
C GLY A 120 -2.92 -10.41 15.18
N GLY A 121 -2.60 -10.59 13.89
CA GLY A 121 -2.47 -11.89 13.22
C GLY A 121 -1.14 -12.61 13.47
N ALA A 122 -0.28 -12.11 14.38
CA ALA A 122 1.05 -12.70 14.63
C ALA A 122 1.03 -14.20 15.03
N ILE A 123 -0.10 -14.67 15.57
CA ILE A 123 -0.32 -16.08 15.94
C ILE A 123 -0.90 -16.94 14.80
N ALA A 124 -1.23 -16.35 13.64
CA ALA A 124 -1.76 -17.12 12.52
C ALA A 124 -0.77 -18.20 12.07
N PRO A 125 -1.23 -19.43 11.78
CA PRO A 125 -0.38 -20.55 11.40
C PRO A 125 0.02 -20.48 9.92
N VAL A 126 0.83 -19.48 9.55
CA VAL A 126 1.38 -19.31 8.21
C VAL A 126 2.89 -19.49 8.20
N ALA A 127 3.47 -19.73 7.03
CA ALA A 127 4.91 -19.88 6.88
C ALA A 127 5.66 -18.63 7.36
N SER A 128 6.82 -18.82 7.99
CA SER A 128 7.64 -17.70 8.48
C SER A 128 8.05 -16.72 7.38
N ALA A 129 8.23 -17.20 6.14
CA ALA A 129 8.53 -16.35 5.00
C ALA A 129 7.36 -15.38 4.68
N VAL A 130 6.11 -15.83 4.82
CA VAL A 130 4.92 -14.99 4.66
C VAL A 130 4.90 -13.88 5.71
N LYS A 131 5.14 -14.22 6.98
CA LYS A 131 5.20 -13.23 8.08
C LYS A 131 6.30 -12.19 7.85
N LEU A 132 7.48 -12.62 7.41
CA LEU A 132 8.56 -11.70 7.09
C LEU A 132 8.17 -10.77 5.93
N TRP A 133 7.47 -11.31 4.93
CA TRP A 133 7.00 -10.51 3.80
C TRP A 133 5.94 -9.48 4.22
N GLU A 134 5.02 -9.84 5.08
CA GLU A 134 4.03 -8.90 5.66
C GLU A 134 4.71 -7.73 6.37
N ILE A 135 5.78 -7.99 7.14
CA ILE A 135 6.57 -6.94 7.78
C ILE A 135 7.22 -6.01 6.75
N VAL A 136 7.74 -6.56 5.64
CA VAL A 136 8.30 -5.74 4.55
C VAL A 136 7.23 -4.82 3.94
N VAL A 137 6.04 -5.34 3.63
CA VAL A 137 4.92 -4.55 3.11
C VAL A 137 4.47 -3.50 4.13
N TRP A 138 4.44 -3.84 5.41
CA TRP A 138 4.12 -2.91 6.49
C TRP A 138 5.14 -1.76 6.58
N LEU A 139 6.45 -2.04 6.47
CA LEU A 139 7.50 -1.00 6.45
C LEU A 139 7.38 -0.06 5.24
N ILE A 140 6.98 -0.59 4.08
CA ILE A 140 6.67 0.22 2.90
C ILE A 140 5.49 1.16 3.21
N GLY A 141 4.44 0.65 3.85
CA GLY A 141 3.27 1.43 4.26
C GLY A 141 3.63 2.53 5.26
N LEU A 142 4.43 2.19 6.28
CA LEU A 142 4.92 3.15 7.26
C LEU A 142 5.69 4.29 6.58
N THR A 143 6.60 3.94 5.66
CA THR A 143 7.38 4.93 4.92
C THR A 143 6.49 5.87 4.10
N ALA A 144 5.48 5.33 3.41
CA ALA A 144 4.53 6.13 2.64
C ALA A 144 3.76 7.10 3.55
N VAL A 145 3.22 6.63 4.69
CA VAL A 145 2.49 7.46 5.66
C VAL A 145 3.39 8.56 6.21
N VAL A 146 4.61 8.24 6.65
CA VAL A 146 5.55 9.24 7.17
C VAL A 146 5.84 10.34 6.14
N LEU A 147 6.04 9.99 4.86
CA LEU A 147 6.29 10.95 3.79
C LEU A 147 5.07 11.86 3.54
N LEU A 148 3.85 11.31 3.61
CA LEU A 148 2.62 12.07 3.39
C LEU A 148 2.30 13.07 4.52
N TRP A 149 2.82 12.84 5.74
CA TRP A 149 2.58 13.71 6.90
C TRP A 149 3.72 14.70 7.16
N ARG A 150 4.74 14.77 6.30
CA ARG A 150 5.77 15.83 6.40
C ARG A 150 5.20 17.20 6.03
N ARG A 151 5.77 18.28 6.58
CA ARG A 151 5.33 19.66 6.36
C ARG A 151 5.09 20.03 4.90
N PRO A 152 6.03 19.78 3.95
CA PRO A 152 5.81 20.14 2.54
C PRO A 152 4.65 19.39 1.90
N SER A 153 4.38 18.16 2.34
CA SER A 153 3.21 17.39 1.89
C SER A 153 1.92 17.98 2.46
N THR A 154 1.94 18.41 3.73
CA THR A 154 0.75 18.98 4.38
C THR A 154 0.32 20.29 3.69
N GLU A 155 1.23 21.18 3.40
CA GLU A 155 0.97 22.43 2.66
C GLU A 155 0.34 22.15 1.28
N PHE A 156 0.85 21.16 0.56
CA PHE A 156 0.30 20.76 -0.72
C PHE A 156 -1.15 20.24 -0.64
N PHE A 157 -1.50 19.50 0.41
CA PHE A 157 -2.84 18.93 0.57
C PHE A 157 -3.85 19.91 1.19
N THR A 158 -3.41 20.93 1.90
CA THR A 158 -4.28 21.92 2.56
C THR A 158 -4.41 23.22 1.77
N GLY A 159 -3.57 23.43 0.76
CA GLY A 159 -3.56 24.66 -0.02
C GLY A 159 -3.07 25.87 0.77
N ALA A 160 -2.30 25.64 1.84
CA ALA A 160 -1.78 26.67 2.73
C ALA A 160 -0.36 27.09 2.32
#